data_00bc0b557f0d57d0fb9ec3b7ff58039a
#
_entry.id   00bc0b557f0d57d0fb9ec3b7ff58039a
#
_cell.length_a   1.000
_cell.length_b   1.000
_cell.length_c   1.000
_cell.angle_alpha   90.00
_cell.angle_beta   90.00
_cell.angle_gamma   90.00
#
_symmetry.space_group_name_H-M   'P 1'
#
loop_
_entity.id
_entity.type
_entity.pdbx_description
1 polymer ?
#
loop_
_entity_poly.entity_id
_entity_poly.type
_entity_poly.pdbx_seq_one_letter_code
_entity_poly.pdbx_strand_id
1 'polypeptide(L)'
;MNYWDLEIVTQPRRRRTVEVMGKDEVLFEIFERVAGEDGVVDAFELRDLLAKCFRQTLGDYKFNIESCRSMVQLHDLDKSGYLDFGQFCRLWKEIKICHIVFKKDDTDHSNDMDANELSTALAEVDVKLSREALAIFKRRYANREGNINLDDFFQIVARTKCLTRSFERECSQTEDTRKKASFGVEAYIEANIVI
;
A
#
# COMPACT_ATOMS: atom_id res chain seq x y z
N MET A 1 -1.37 -20.04 12.12
CA MET A 1 -2.21 -19.79 10.93
C MET A 1 -1.49 -18.73 10.13
N ASN A 2 -1.07 -19.07 8.92
CA ASN A 2 -0.22 -18.19 8.13
C ASN A 2 -1.10 -17.22 7.35
N TYR A 3 -1.10 -15.95 7.69
CA TYR A 3 -1.95 -14.89 7.08
C TYR A 3 -1.68 -14.70 5.57
N TRP A 4 -0.58 -15.29 5.07
CA TRP A 4 -0.14 -15.14 3.68
C TRP A 4 -0.69 -16.21 2.73
N ASP A 5 -1.21 -17.33 3.23
CA ASP A 5 -1.70 -18.46 2.43
C ASP A 5 -3.11 -18.25 1.81
N LEU A 6 -3.67 -17.04 1.99
CA LEU A 6 -4.93 -16.65 1.36
C LEU A 6 -4.68 -16.30 -0.11
N GLU A 7 -4.79 -17.27 -1.02
CA GLU A 7 -4.69 -17.05 -2.48
C GLU A 7 -5.69 -15.99 -2.98
N ILE A 8 -5.20 -15.04 -3.78
CA ILE A 8 -6.04 -14.05 -4.46
C ILE A 8 -6.64 -14.72 -5.68
N VAL A 9 -7.91 -15.11 -5.62
CA VAL A 9 -8.65 -15.55 -6.80
C VAL A 9 -9.27 -14.32 -7.46
N THR A 10 -8.65 -13.85 -8.54
CA THR A 10 -9.25 -12.89 -9.47
C THR A 10 -10.16 -13.65 -10.44
N GLN A 11 -11.46 -13.68 -10.18
CA GLN A 11 -12.43 -14.11 -11.21
C GLN A 11 -13.63 -13.17 -11.29
N PRO A 12 -14.17 -12.95 -12.51
CA PRO A 12 -15.33 -12.08 -12.71
C PRO A 12 -16.59 -12.71 -12.11
N ARG A 13 -17.49 -11.82 -11.65
CA ARG A 13 -18.78 -12.18 -11.08
C ARG A 13 -19.54 -13.23 -11.88
N ARG A 14 -19.52 -14.50 -11.44
CA ARG A 14 -20.64 -15.46 -11.52
C ARG A 14 -20.30 -16.76 -10.80
N ARG A 15 -21.21 -17.17 -9.91
CA ARG A 15 -21.28 -18.39 -9.07
C ARG A 15 -20.39 -18.37 -7.82
N ARG A 16 -21.04 -18.11 -6.68
CA ARG A 16 -20.55 -18.47 -5.34
C ARG A 16 -20.36 -19.98 -5.29
N THR A 17 -19.11 -20.43 -5.24
CA THR A 17 -18.76 -21.78 -4.80
C THR A 17 -18.22 -21.73 -3.38
N VAL A 18 -18.46 -22.78 -2.61
CA VAL A 18 -18.18 -22.89 -1.16
C VAL A 18 -16.71 -22.58 -0.77
N GLU A 19 -15.76 -22.76 -1.71
CA GLU A 19 -14.33 -22.44 -1.47
C GLU A 19 -14.00 -20.94 -1.49
N VAL A 20 -14.77 -20.12 -2.21
CA VAL A 20 -14.57 -18.65 -2.25
C VAL A 20 -15.13 -18.01 -0.98
N MET A 21 -16.19 -18.58 -0.39
CA MET A 21 -16.76 -18.11 0.87
C MET A 21 -15.76 -18.25 2.03
N GLY A 22 -15.06 -19.37 2.16
CA GLY A 22 -14.13 -19.60 3.29
C GLY A 22 -12.92 -18.64 3.35
N LYS A 23 -12.51 -18.04 2.23
CA LYS A 23 -11.39 -17.08 2.21
C LYS A 23 -11.82 -15.67 2.60
N ASP A 24 -12.99 -15.24 2.17
CA ASP A 24 -13.58 -13.96 2.57
C ASP A 24 -13.99 -14.01 4.06
N GLU A 25 -14.44 -15.16 4.57
CA GLU A 25 -14.75 -15.38 5.99
C GLU A 25 -13.50 -15.22 6.88
N VAL A 26 -12.37 -15.83 6.51
CA VAL A 26 -11.12 -15.70 7.29
C VAL A 26 -10.60 -14.25 7.28
N LEU A 27 -10.70 -13.55 6.14
CA LEU A 27 -10.30 -12.15 6.07
C LEU A 27 -11.24 -11.25 6.89
N PHE A 28 -12.52 -11.59 6.93
CA PHE A 28 -13.51 -10.91 7.76
C PHE A 28 -13.22 -11.11 9.26
N GLU A 29 -12.88 -12.33 9.69
CA GLU A 29 -12.48 -12.58 11.09
C GLU A 29 -11.21 -11.80 11.49
N ILE A 30 -10.26 -11.64 10.57
CA ILE A 30 -9.07 -10.81 10.79
C ILE A 30 -9.49 -9.36 10.96
N PHE A 31 -10.34 -8.87 10.05
CA PHE A 31 -10.87 -7.52 10.09
C PHE A 31 -11.61 -7.23 11.40
N GLU A 32 -12.59 -8.04 11.79
CA GLU A 32 -13.34 -7.87 13.04
C GLU A 32 -12.45 -7.83 14.28
N ARG A 33 -11.40 -8.65 14.29
CA ARG A 33 -10.44 -8.68 15.41
C ARG A 33 -9.57 -7.44 15.50
N VAL A 34 -9.31 -6.79 14.38
CA VAL A 34 -8.46 -5.59 14.26
C VAL A 34 -9.30 -4.33 14.46
N ALA A 35 -10.45 -4.26 13.82
CA ALA A 35 -11.37 -3.13 13.83
C ALA A 35 -12.07 -2.89 15.20
N GLY A 36 -12.02 -3.86 16.10
CA GLY A 36 -12.60 -3.69 17.43
C GLY A 36 -14.10 -3.44 17.43
N GLU A 37 -14.56 -2.57 18.33
CA GLU A 37 -16.00 -2.31 18.54
C GLU A 37 -16.60 -1.32 17.53
N ASP A 38 -15.80 -0.46 16.92
CA ASP A 38 -16.25 0.56 15.96
C ASP A 38 -16.42 0.02 14.54
N GLY A 39 -15.86 -1.17 14.25
CA GLY A 39 -16.03 -1.86 12.97
C GLY A 39 -15.27 -1.23 11.80
N VAL A 40 -14.24 -0.44 12.07
CA VAL A 40 -13.36 0.19 11.08
C VAL A 40 -11.88 0.00 11.47
N VAL A 41 -10.97 0.13 10.52
CA VAL A 41 -9.54 -0.03 10.77
C VAL A 41 -8.81 1.28 10.53
N ASP A 42 -8.13 1.78 11.56
CA ASP A 42 -7.26 2.95 11.48
C ASP A 42 -5.79 2.57 11.20
N ALA A 43 -4.92 3.59 11.11
CA ALA A 43 -3.50 3.39 10.84
C ALA A 43 -2.74 2.74 12.02
N PHE A 44 -3.19 2.93 13.26
CA PHE A 44 -2.57 2.32 14.43
C PHE A 44 -2.89 0.84 14.53
N GLU A 45 -4.14 0.49 14.27
CA GLU A 45 -4.62 -0.90 14.21
C GLU A 45 -3.97 -1.66 13.05
N LEU A 46 -3.87 -1.01 11.88
CA LEU A 46 -3.13 -1.56 10.74
C LEU A 46 -1.66 -1.83 11.09
N ARG A 47 -0.99 -0.90 11.77
CA ARG A 47 0.40 -1.07 12.21
C ARG A 47 0.55 -2.30 13.12
N ASP A 48 -0.35 -2.45 14.08
CA ASP A 48 -0.31 -3.55 15.03
C ASP A 48 -0.61 -4.90 14.36
N LEU A 49 -1.49 -4.90 13.35
CA LEU A 49 -1.73 -6.07 12.50
C LEU A 49 -0.48 -6.44 11.71
N LEU A 50 0.14 -5.48 11.01
CA LEU A 50 1.35 -5.71 10.21
C LEU A 50 2.50 -6.23 11.07
N ALA A 51 2.72 -5.65 12.26
CA ALA A 51 3.73 -6.14 13.19
C ALA A 51 3.51 -7.61 13.59
N LYS A 52 2.26 -8.04 13.77
CA LYS A 52 1.92 -9.45 14.03
C LYS A 52 2.15 -10.34 12.80
N CYS A 53 1.73 -9.89 11.63
CA CYS A 53 1.85 -10.66 10.38
C CYS A 53 3.29 -10.87 9.97
N PHE A 54 4.13 -9.84 10.11
CA PHE A 54 5.53 -9.89 9.70
C PHE A 54 6.50 -10.35 10.79
N ARG A 55 6.01 -10.68 11.98
CA ARG A 55 6.85 -11.07 13.12
C ARG A 55 7.80 -12.24 12.81
N GLN A 56 7.35 -13.23 12.06
CA GLN A 56 8.18 -14.39 11.70
C GLN A 56 9.28 -14.03 10.70
N THR A 57 9.06 -13.03 9.85
CA THR A 57 9.99 -12.62 8.79
C THR A 57 10.92 -11.51 9.24
N LEU A 58 10.40 -10.54 10.00
CA LEU A 58 11.10 -9.31 10.38
C LEU A 58 11.36 -9.21 11.90
N GLY A 59 11.00 -10.25 12.69
CA GLY A 59 11.13 -10.22 14.15
C GLY A 59 10.20 -9.17 14.78
N ASP A 60 10.69 -8.49 15.81
CA ASP A 60 9.94 -7.44 16.51
C ASP A 60 10.01 -6.07 15.81
N TYR A 61 9.97 -6.09 14.47
CA TYR A 61 9.95 -4.87 13.66
C TYR A 61 8.68 -4.05 13.90
N LYS A 62 8.85 -2.76 14.06
CA LYS A 62 7.74 -1.81 14.23
C LYS A 62 7.58 -1.00 12.96
N PHE A 63 6.47 -1.21 12.27
CA PHE A 63 6.11 -0.40 11.11
C PHE A 63 5.96 1.07 11.49
N ASN A 64 6.39 1.95 10.61
CA ASN A 64 6.24 3.39 10.78
C ASN A 64 4.76 3.76 10.63
N ILE A 65 4.27 4.59 11.54
CA ILE A 65 2.87 5.03 11.50
C ILE A 65 2.55 5.84 10.23
N GLU A 66 3.51 6.57 9.68
CA GLU A 66 3.31 7.32 8.43
C GLU A 66 3.17 6.40 7.21
N SER A 67 3.85 5.25 7.20
CA SER A 67 3.64 4.22 6.19
C SER A 67 2.22 3.66 6.27
N CYS A 68 1.76 3.36 7.48
CA CYS A 68 0.40 2.85 7.71
C CYS A 68 -0.66 3.90 7.32
N ARG A 69 -0.46 5.18 7.67
CA ARG A 69 -1.34 6.28 7.22
C ARG A 69 -1.40 6.38 5.70
N SER A 70 -0.26 6.28 5.01
CA SER A 70 -0.20 6.31 3.55
C SER A 70 -0.95 5.13 2.92
N MET A 71 -0.86 3.94 3.53
CA MET A 71 -1.58 2.75 3.09
C MET A 71 -3.09 2.87 3.31
N VAL A 72 -3.52 3.39 4.46
CA VAL A 72 -4.94 3.69 4.73
C VAL A 72 -5.45 4.69 3.71
N GLN A 73 -4.79 5.82 3.52
CA GLN A 73 -5.18 6.86 2.58
C GLN A 73 -5.34 6.35 1.14
N LEU A 74 -4.52 5.40 0.72
CA LEU A 74 -4.62 4.81 -0.63
C LEU A 74 -5.98 4.15 -0.88
N HIS A 75 -6.62 3.61 0.15
CA HIS A 75 -7.86 2.86 0.04
C HIS A 75 -9.07 3.54 0.69
N ASP A 76 -8.85 4.57 1.49
CA ASP A 76 -9.85 5.45 2.08
C ASP A 76 -10.39 6.43 1.02
N LEU A 77 -11.41 5.99 0.26
CA LEU A 77 -11.96 6.75 -0.86
C LEU A 77 -12.95 7.84 -0.42
N ASP A 78 -13.55 7.69 0.74
CA ASP A 78 -14.52 8.61 1.34
C ASP A 78 -13.86 9.62 2.29
N LYS A 79 -12.53 9.49 2.49
CA LYS A 79 -11.72 10.38 3.33
C LYS A 79 -12.19 10.41 4.79
N SER A 80 -12.66 9.27 5.29
CA SER A 80 -13.08 9.10 6.68
C SER A 80 -11.92 9.03 7.67
N GLY A 81 -10.71 8.71 7.19
CA GLY A 81 -9.52 8.41 7.98
C GLY A 81 -9.44 6.95 8.43
N TYR A 82 -10.43 6.14 8.06
CA TYR A 82 -10.59 4.74 8.46
C TYR A 82 -10.90 3.87 7.24
N LEU A 83 -10.79 2.55 7.41
CA LEU A 83 -11.15 1.57 6.38
C LEU A 83 -12.33 0.73 6.84
N ASP A 84 -13.39 0.69 6.05
CA ASP A 84 -14.42 -0.34 6.14
C ASP A 84 -13.87 -1.69 5.66
N PHE A 85 -14.65 -2.77 5.81
CA PHE A 85 -14.24 -4.11 5.39
C PHE A 85 -13.89 -4.18 3.89
N GLY A 86 -14.66 -3.52 3.03
CA GLY A 86 -14.40 -3.52 1.59
C GLY A 86 -13.11 -2.78 1.20
N GLN A 87 -12.83 -1.66 1.88
CA GLN A 87 -11.61 -0.88 1.75
C GLN A 87 -10.41 -1.67 2.29
N PHE A 88 -10.56 -2.30 3.47
CA PHE A 88 -9.56 -3.18 4.06
C PHE A 88 -9.21 -4.37 3.16
N CYS A 89 -10.18 -5.02 2.53
CA CYS A 89 -9.92 -6.10 1.58
C CYS A 89 -9.05 -5.64 0.39
N ARG A 90 -9.26 -4.41 -0.10
CA ARG A 90 -8.43 -3.83 -1.17
C ARG A 90 -7.02 -3.57 -0.69
N LEU A 91 -6.86 -2.94 0.48
CA LEU A 91 -5.56 -2.72 1.10
C LEU A 91 -4.82 -4.03 1.34
N TRP A 92 -5.49 -5.04 1.88
CA TRP A 92 -4.88 -6.34 2.16
C TRP A 92 -4.32 -7.03 0.91
N LYS A 93 -5.04 -6.92 -0.21
CA LYS A 93 -4.54 -7.40 -1.53
C LYS A 93 -3.29 -6.65 -1.96
N GLU A 94 -3.29 -5.34 -1.81
CA GLU A 94 -2.13 -4.49 -2.17
C GLU A 94 -0.89 -4.85 -1.33
N ILE A 95 -1.05 -4.98 -0.01
CA ILE A 95 0.02 -5.40 0.90
C ILE A 95 0.60 -6.75 0.48
N LYS A 96 -0.25 -7.73 0.15
CA LYS A 96 0.20 -9.06 -0.30
C LYS A 96 1.00 -8.97 -1.59
N ILE A 97 0.53 -8.23 -2.58
CA ILE A 97 1.22 -8.05 -3.86
C ILE A 97 2.59 -7.38 -3.61
N CYS A 98 2.62 -6.28 -2.88
CA CYS A 98 3.86 -5.58 -2.56
C CYS A 98 4.85 -6.45 -1.79
N HIS A 99 4.38 -7.27 -0.84
CA HIS A 99 5.25 -8.20 -0.11
C HIS A 99 5.83 -9.30 -1.00
N ILE A 100 5.00 -9.88 -1.89
CA ILE A 100 5.46 -10.90 -2.84
C ILE A 100 6.52 -10.32 -3.78
N VAL A 101 6.27 -9.14 -4.33
CA VAL A 101 7.22 -8.45 -5.22
C VAL A 101 8.49 -8.10 -4.47
N PHE A 102 8.39 -7.53 -3.26
CA PHE A 102 9.55 -7.23 -2.43
C PHE A 102 10.42 -8.46 -2.19
N LYS A 103 9.84 -9.58 -1.78
CA LYS A 103 10.58 -10.83 -1.53
C LYS A 103 11.18 -11.47 -2.78
N LYS A 104 10.53 -11.30 -3.93
CA LYS A 104 11.03 -11.81 -5.22
C LYS A 104 12.24 -11.01 -5.71
N ASP A 105 12.20 -9.68 -5.55
CA ASP A 105 13.19 -8.77 -6.09
C ASP A 105 14.34 -8.46 -5.09
N ASP A 106 14.17 -8.79 -3.81
CA ASP A 106 15.25 -8.87 -2.80
C ASP A 106 16.13 -10.10 -3.10
N THR A 107 17.02 -9.95 -4.09
CA THR A 107 17.78 -11.07 -4.68
C THR A 107 18.90 -11.58 -3.79
N ASP A 108 19.43 -10.75 -2.93
CA ASP A 108 20.50 -11.08 -1.97
C ASP A 108 19.95 -11.46 -0.57
N HIS A 109 18.60 -11.40 -0.41
CA HIS A 109 17.91 -11.71 0.84
C HIS A 109 18.33 -10.83 2.02
N SER A 110 18.72 -9.60 1.75
CA SER A 110 19.12 -8.61 2.75
C SER A 110 17.93 -8.09 3.58
N ASN A 111 16.69 -8.28 3.12
CA ASN A 111 15.45 -7.67 3.55
C ASN A 111 15.39 -6.15 3.35
N ASP A 112 16.29 -5.62 2.54
CA ASP A 112 16.34 -4.24 2.06
C ASP A 112 16.50 -4.26 0.54
N MET A 113 16.08 -3.22 -0.17
CA MET A 113 16.25 -3.10 -1.62
C MET A 113 17.30 -2.07 -1.99
N ASP A 114 18.21 -2.42 -2.87
CA ASP A 114 19.09 -1.47 -3.54
C ASP A 114 18.32 -0.64 -4.60
N ALA A 115 19.04 0.21 -5.38
CA ALA A 115 18.41 1.06 -6.38
C ALA A 115 17.82 0.29 -7.57
N ASN A 116 18.45 -0.81 -7.97
CA ASN A 116 18.03 -1.59 -9.14
C ASN A 116 16.84 -2.48 -8.77
N GLU A 117 16.92 -3.14 -7.62
CA GLU A 117 15.86 -3.96 -7.04
C GLU A 117 14.61 -3.12 -6.82
N LEU A 118 14.74 -1.93 -6.19
CA LEU A 118 13.64 -1.00 -5.97
C LEU A 118 12.99 -0.56 -7.29
N SER A 119 13.77 -0.24 -8.31
CA SER A 119 13.24 0.18 -9.62
C SER A 119 12.44 -0.94 -10.29
N THR A 120 12.91 -2.17 -10.19
CA THR A 120 12.24 -3.36 -10.72
C THR A 120 10.95 -3.64 -9.98
N ALA A 121 11.00 -3.67 -8.65
CA ALA A 121 9.86 -3.92 -7.79
C ALA A 121 8.75 -2.87 -7.96
N LEU A 122 9.11 -1.59 -8.05
CA LEU A 122 8.14 -0.51 -8.29
C LEU A 122 7.42 -0.68 -9.64
N ALA A 123 8.14 -1.09 -10.69
CA ALA A 123 7.53 -1.32 -12.00
C ALA A 123 6.51 -2.49 -11.97
N GLU A 124 6.77 -3.53 -11.18
CA GLU A 124 5.86 -4.68 -11.03
C GLU A 124 4.57 -4.36 -10.27
N VAL A 125 4.61 -3.35 -9.39
CA VAL A 125 3.40 -2.86 -8.69
C VAL A 125 2.74 -1.65 -9.36
N ASP A 126 3.02 -1.44 -10.66
CA ASP A 126 2.46 -0.36 -11.48
C ASP A 126 2.88 1.05 -11.05
N VAL A 127 4.03 1.20 -10.42
CA VAL A 127 4.62 2.48 -10.04
C VAL A 127 5.76 2.81 -10.98
N LYS A 128 5.55 3.75 -11.90
CA LYS A 128 6.54 4.19 -12.88
C LYS A 128 7.11 5.55 -12.48
N LEU A 129 8.37 5.57 -12.10
CA LEU A 129 9.10 6.78 -11.71
C LEU A 129 10.22 7.10 -12.69
N SER A 130 10.47 8.39 -12.92
CA SER A 130 11.71 8.83 -13.57
C SER A 130 12.91 8.58 -12.66
N ARG A 131 14.12 8.60 -13.23
CA ARG A 131 15.35 8.47 -12.43
C ARG A 131 15.48 9.56 -11.38
N GLU A 132 15.06 10.78 -11.72
CA GLU A 132 15.04 11.95 -10.83
C GLU A 132 14.09 11.74 -9.65
N ALA A 133 12.85 11.29 -9.93
CA ALA A 133 11.86 10.99 -8.90
C ALA A 133 12.34 9.86 -7.97
N LEU A 134 12.90 8.78 -8.55
CA LEU A 134 13.46 7.68 -7.78
C LEU A 134 14.61 8.16 -6.87
N ALA A 135 15.48 9.04 -7.36
CA ALA A 135 16.57 9.61 -6.56
C ALA A 135 16.05 10.47 -5.39
N ILE A 136 14.90 11.15 -5.56
CA ILE A 136 14.26 11.90 -4.47
C ILE A 136 13.73 10.94 -3.40
N PHE A 137 13.04 9.87 -3.79
CA PHE A 137 12.54 8.86 -2.86
C PHE A 137 13.68 8.19 -2.10
N LYS A 138 14.75 7.77 -2.78
CA LYS A 138 15.94 7.22 -2.14
C LYS A 138 16.55 8.19 -1.11
N ARG A 139 16.69 9.46 -1.45
CA ARG A 139 17.25 10.46 -0.52
C ARG A 139 16.39 10.64 0.73
N ARG A 140 15.07 10.42 0.62
CA ARG A 140 14.13 10.58 1.72
C ARG A 140 14.03 9.34 2.61
N TYR A 141 14.04 8.15 2.02
CA TYR A 141 13.66 6.92 2.70
C TYR A 141 14.80 5.92 2.89
N ALA A 142 15.87 6.01 2.08
CA ALA A 142 16.96 5.05 2.20
C ALA A 142 17.66 5.14 3.56
N ASN A 143 18.06 3.99 4.07
CA ASN A 143 18.91 3.87 5.23
C ASN A 143 20.33 4.42 4.96
N ARG A 144 21.24 4.32 5.93
CA ARG A 144 22.62 4.83 5.80
C ARG A 144 23.42 4.14 4.69
N GLU A 145 23.05 2.93 4.33
CA GLU A 145 23.67 2.13 3.27
C GLU A 145 23.09 2.43 1.89
N GLY A 146 22.02 3.22 1.83
CA GLY A 146 21.34 3.62 0.61
C GLY A 146 20.24 2.65 0.17
N ASN A 147 19.80 1.75 1.05
CA ASN A 147 18.81 0.71 0.78
C ASN A 147 17.44 1.06 1.38
N ILE A 148 16.39 0.52 0.78
CA ILE A 148 14.97 0.74 1.15
C ILE A 148 14.43 -0.54 1.79
N ASN A 149 13.92 -0.43 3.02
CA ASN A 149 13.27 -1.55 3.69
C ASN A 149 11.81 -1.76 3.23
N LEU A 150 11.18 -2.85 3.66
CA LEU A 150 9.81 -3.20 3.26
C LEU A 150 8.78 -2.12 3.63
N ASP A 151 8.92 -1.50 4.80
CA ASP A 151 8.01 -0.46 5.29
C ASP A 151 8.06 0.80 4.41
N ASP A 152 9.29 1.26 4.11
CA ASP A 152 9.52 2.38 3.21
C ASP A 152 9.07 2.06 1.77
N PHE A 153 9.22 0.81 1.32
CA PHE A 153 8.70 0.36 0.04
C PHE A 153 7.16 0.50 -0.02
N PHE A 154 6.45 0.03 1.00
CA PHE A 154 4.99 0.22 1.09
C PHE A 154 4.61 1.71 1.06
N GLN A 155 5.35 2.55 1.78
CA GLN A 155 5.09 3.98 1.81
C GLN A 155 5.31 4.64 0.44
N ILE A 156 6.38 4.30 -0.26
CA ILE A 156 6.67 4.80 -1.62
C ILE A 156 5.54 4.42 -2.57
N VAL A 157 5.12 3.15 -2.56
CA VAL A 157 4.03 2.66 -3.41
C VAL A 157 2.73 3.40 -3.12
N ALA A 158 2.32 3.46 -1.84
CA ALA A 158 1.07 4.09 -1.44
C ALA A 158 1.05 5.58 -1.80
N ARG A 159 2.08 6.33 -1.44
CA ARG A 159 2.18 7.78 -1.75
C ARG A 159 2.17 8.04 -3.25
N THR A 160 2.94 7.28 -4.03
CA THR A 160 2.98 7.49 -5.48
C THR A 160 1.62 7.24 -6.12
N LYS A 161 0.94 6.15 -5.73
CA LYS A 161 -0.41 5.83 -6.24
C LYS A 161 -1.44 6.90 -5.84
N CYS A 162 -1.40 7.41 -4.60
CA CYS A 162 -2.25 8.50 -4.16
C CYS A 162 -2.03 9.78 -4.98
N LEU A 163 -0.78 10.18 -5.18
CA LEU A 163 -0.42 11.36 -5.97
C LEU A 163 -0.82 11.21 -7.45
N THR A 164 -0.58 10.04 -8.04
CA THR A 164 -0.99 9.74 -9.42
C THR A 164 -2.51 9.83 -9.58
N ARG A 165 -3.27 9.23 -8.65
CA ARG A 165 -4.75 9.32 -8.67
C ARG A 165 -5.24 10.76 -8.55
N SER A 166 -4.63 11.56 -7.66
CA SER A 166 -4.98 12.98 -7.50
C SER A 166 -4.69 13.76 -8.78
N PHE A 167 -3.53 13.51 -9.39
CA PHE A 167 -3.15 14.13 -10.67
C PHE A 167 -4.13 13.76 -11.80
N GLU A 168 -4.48 12.49 -11.94
CA GLU A 168 -5.41 12.01 -12.97
C GLU A 168 -6.81 12.60 -12.79
N ARG A 169 -7.27 12.73 -11.54
CA ARG A 169 -8.55 13.39 -11.23
C ARG A 169 -8.56 14.83 -11.69
N GLU A 170 -7.51 15.59 -11.41
CA GLU A 170 -7.40 17.01 -11.83
C GLU A 170 -7.25 17.13 -13.36
N CYS A 171 -6.49 16.23 -13.99
CA CYS A 171 -6.40 16.21 -15.46
C CYS A 171 -7.76 15.93 -16.14
N SER A 172 -8.59 15.10 -15.53
CA SER A 172 -9.92 14.75 -16.07
C SER A 172 -10.92 15.93 -16.00
N GLN A 173 -10.65 16.91 -15.16
CA GLN A 173 -11.45 18.14 -15.02
C GLN A 173 -11.02 19.24 -16.00
N THR A 174 -9.88 19.07 -16.69
CA THR A 174 -9.36 20.03 -17.66
C THR A 174 -9.46 19.45 -19.07
N GLU A 175 -10.00 20.22 -20.02
CA GLU A 175 -10.08 19.85 -21.45
C GLU A 175 -8.70 19.82 -22.16
N ASP A 176 -7.61 20.04 -21.44
CA ASP A 176 -6.25 20.10 -22.04
C ASP A 176 -5.70 18.68 -22.27
N THR A 177 -5.59 18.33 -23.57
CA THR A 177 -5.03 17.06 -24.06
C THR A 177 -3.54 16.83 -23.70
N ARG A 178 -2.86 17.81 -23.09
CA ARG A 178 -1.42 17.80 -22.79
C ARG A 178 -1.05 17.17 -21.45
N LYS A 179 -1.98 16.48 -20.78
CA LYS A 179 -1.76 15.87 -19.44
C LYS A 179 -1.14 16.86 -18.45
N LYS A 180 -1.67 18.09 -18.42
CA LYS A 180 -1.30 19.10 -17.42
C LYS A 180 -2.46 19.25 -16.45
N ALA A 181 -2.19 19.12 -15.15
CA ALA A 181 -3.13 19.46 -14.10
C ALA A 181 -2.79 20.84 -13.53
N SER A 182 -3.80 21.66 -13.31
CA SER A 182 -3.68 22.91 -12.56
C SER A 182 -4.28 22.67 -11.18
N PHE A 183 -3.45 22.70 -10.14
CA PHE A 183 -3.90 22.53 -8.77
C PHE A 183 -4.16 23.90 -8.13
N GLY A 184 -5.35 24.11 -7.60
CA GLY A 184 -5.57 25.12 -6.57
C GLY A 184 -4.78 24.76 -5.30
N VAL A 185 -4.51 25.75 -4.44
CA VAL A 185 -3.71 25.53 -3.22
C VAL A 185 -4.31 24.43 -2.35
N GLU A 186 -5.63 24.39 -2.20
CA GLU A 186 -6.34 23.38 -1.41
C GLU A 186 -6.18 21.99 -2.02
N ALA A 187 -6.41 21.82 -3.32
CA ALA A 187 -6.22 20.55 -4.01
C ALA A 187 -4.75 20.07 -3.98
N TYR A 188 -3.80 20.98 -4.04
CA TYR A 188 -2.38 20.67 -3.87
C TYR A 188 -2.06 20.19 -2.46
N ILE A 189 -2.61 20.86 -1.44
CA ILE A 189 -2.46 20.46 -0.04
C ILE A 189 -3.05 19.06 0.17
N GLU A 190 -4.29 18.82 -0.29
CA GLU A 190 -4.95 17.50 -0.19
C GLU A 190 -4.13 16.38 -0.85
N ALA A 191 -3.55 16.64 -2.03
CA ALA A 191 -2.72 15.67 -2.74
C ALA A 191 -1.41 15.33 -2.02
N ASN A 192 -0.87 16.22 -1.20
CA ASN A 192 0.44 16.09 -0.58
C ASN A 192 0.40 15.81 0.93
N ILE A 193 -0.70 16.12 1.62
CA ILE A 193 -0.88 15.77 3.02
C ILE A 193 -1.36 14.32 3.10
N VAL A 194 -0.49 13.50 3.63
CA VAL A 194 -0.85 12.15 4.11
C VAL A 194 -1.32 12.34 5.53
N ILE A 195 -2.62 12.20 5.73
CA ILE A 195 -3.24 12.28 7.06
C ILE A 195 -2.90 11.02 7.85
#